data_ae72c713c529fc7aba57869c274dadbc
#
_entry.id   ae72c713c529fc7aba57869c274dadbc
#
_cell.length_a   1.000
_cell.length_b   1.000
_cell.length_c   1.000
_cell.angle_alpha   90.00
_cell.angle_beta   90.00
_cell.angle_gamma   90.00
#
_symmetry.space_group_name_H-M   'P 1'
#
loop_
_entity.id
_entity.type
_entity.pdbx_description
1 polymer ?
#
loop_
_entity_poly.entity_id
_entity_poly.type
_entity_poly.pdbx_seq_one_letter_code
_entity_poly.pdbx_strand_id
1 'polypeptide(L)'
;MNTPKFARIALDNPLRTLFDYRIPAHLSAQLVPGCRVWVPFGKRRLIGIFIQFTQHSDIPSKKLKSLQQVIDEPPVFDPQILALLTWAAGYYHYSLGAALFTALPPALRKAETRAQLSHSCWLINSLPDSALQRAPKQQAIYAWC
;
A
#
# COMPACT_ATOMS: atom_id res chain seq x y z
N MET A 1 9.72 21.55 -18.16
CA MET A 1 8.93 20.44 -17.57
C MET A 1 8.17 20.99 -16.38
N ASN A 2 6.86 20.88 -16.40
CA ASN A 2 6.01 21.47 -15.34
C ASN A 2 5.99 20.49 -14.15
N THR A 3 6.78 20.73 -13.11
CA THR A 3 6.85 19.88 -11.91
C THR A 3 5.48 19.87 -11.25
N PRO A 4 4.90 18.70 -10.92
CA PRO A 4 3.60 18.62 -10.27
C PRO A 4 3.66 19.31 -8.90
N LYS A 5 2.69 20.18 -8.62
CA LYS A 5 2.68 20.99 -7.38
C LYS A 5 2.02 20.30 -6.20
N PHE A 6 1.04 19.44 -6.49
CA PHE A 6 0.19 18.83 -5.46
C PHE A 6 0.02 17.35 -5.68
N ALA A 7 -0.18 16.63 -4.58
CA ALA A 7 -0.52 15.22 -4.52
C ALA A 7 -1.95 15.05 -4.03
N ARG A 8 -2.75 14.26 -4.74
CA ARG A 8 -4.07 13.82 -4.30
C ARG A 8 -3.96 12.56 -3.47
N ILE A 9 -4.46 12.63 -2.24
CA ILE A 9 -4.33 11.58 -1.24
C ILE A 9 -5.71 11.08 -0.83
N ALA A 10 -5.89 9.76 -0.82
CA ALA A 10 -7.04 9.10 -0.24
C ALA A 10 -6.77 8.83 1.25
N LEU A 11 -7.67 9.26 2.13
CA LEU A 11 -7.61 9.03 3.57
C LEU A 11 -8.70 8.05 3.99
N ASP A 12 -8.44 7.30 5.07
CA ASP A 12 -9.45 6.43 5.68
C ASP A 12 -10.53 7.27 6.37
N ASN A 13 -11.47 7.73 5.57
CA ASN A 13 -12.63 8.47 6.05
C ASN A 13 -13.85 8.20 5.14
N PRO A 14 -15.06 8.45 5.62
CA PRO A 14 -16.29 8.22 4.85
C PRO A 14 -16.49 9.23 3.71
N LEU A 15 -15.68 10.29 3.63
CA LEU A 15 -15.81 11.30 2.59
C LEU A 15 -15.33 10.76 1.25
N ARG A 16 -16.09 11.04 0.20
CA ARG A 16 -15.77 10.57 -1.17
C ARG A 16 -14.79 11.49 -1.90
N THR A 17 -14.18 12.43 -1.18
CA THR A 17 -13.22 13.39 -1.72
C THR A 17 -11.78 12.96 -1.46
N LEU A 18 -10.90 13.23 -2.42
CA LEU A 18 -9.47 13.17 -2.24
C LEU A 18 -8.97 14.49 -1.62
N PHE A 19 -7.87 14.40 -0.89
CA PHE A 19 -7.26 15.54 -0.22
C PHE A 19 -5.99 15.97 -0.93
N ASP A 20 -5.87 17.27 -1.20
CA ASP A 20 -4.70 17.84 -1.85
C ASP A 20 -3.64 18.25 -0.83
N TYR A 21 -2.40 17.88 -1.09
CA TYR A 21 -1.23 18.24 -0.30
C TYR A 21 -0.11 18.76 -1.18
N ARG A 22 0.70 19.68 -0.66
CA ARG A 22 1.93 20.12 -1.33
C ARG A 22 2.96 19.00 -1.32
N ILE A 23 3.71 18.90 -2.39
CA ILE A 23 4.80 17.95 -2.52
C ILE A 23 6.11 18.67 -2.19
N PRO A 24 6.81 18.34 -1.07
CA PRO A 24 8.17 18.80 -0.84
C PRO A 24 9.10 18.29 -1.94
N ALA A 25 10.05 19.10 -2.38
CA ALA A 25 10.94 18.75 -3.49
C ALA A 25 11.70 17.43 -3.25
N HIS A 26 12.13 17.16 -2.03
CA HIS A 26 12.85 15.93 -1.67
C HIS A 26 12.01 14.66 -1.68
N LEU A 27 10.66 14.76 -1.65
CA LEU A 27 9.75 13.60 -1.72
C LEU A 27 9.23 13.35 -3.13
N SER A 28 9.39 14.28 -4.04
CA SER A 28 8.80 14.20 -5.40
C SER A 28 9.24 12.96 -6.18
N ALA A 29 10.51 12.58 -6.05
CA ALA A 29 11.06 11.41 -6.74
C ALA A 29 10.61 10.06 -6.15
N GLN A 30 10.20 10.05 -4.88
CA GLN A 30 9.78 8.84 -4.17
C GLN A 30 8.28 8.57 -4.28
N LEU A 31 7.50 9.56 -4.75
CA LEU A 31 6.06 9.46 -4.86
C LEU A 31 5.66 8.63 -6.08
N VAL A 32 5.12 7.45 -5.82
CA VAL A 32 4.55 6.56 -6.83
C VAL A 32 3.08 6.28 -6.45
N PRO A 33 2.12 6.34 -7.40
CA PRO A 33 0.73 5.98 -7.11
C PRO A 33 0.62 4.62 -6.42
N GLY A 34 -0.18 4.55 -5.36
CA GLY A 34 -0.32 3.34 -4.54
C GLY A 34 0.60 3.28 -3.32
N CYS A 35 1.54 4.21 -3.12
CA CYS A 35 2.33 4.26 -1.88
C CYS A 35 1.55 4.90 -0.72
N ARG A 36 1.87 4.45 0.51
CA ARG A 36 1.39 5.08 1.73
C ARG A 36 2.24 6.31 2.04
N VAL A 37 1.59 7.34 2.50
CA VAL A 37 2.25 8.61 2.87
C VAL A 37 1.75 9.11 4.22
N TRP A 38 2.61 9.77 4.98
CA TRP A 38 2.22 10.50 6.17
C TRP A 38 1.75 11.90 5.80
N VAL A 39 0.55 12.24 6.26
CA VAL A 39 -0.04 13.57 6.05
C VAL A 39 -0.55 14.18 7.35
N PRO A 40 -0.43 15.51 7.53
CA PRO A 40 -1.05 16.20 8.64
C PRO A 40 -2.54 16.43 8.37
N PHE A 41 -3.42 15.95 9.25
CA PHE A 41 -4.87 16.12 9.15
C PHE A 41 -5.43 16.70 10.47
N GLY A 42 -5.91 17.94 10.42
CA GLY A 42 -6.25 18.68 11.63
C GLY A 42 -5.03 18.84 12.54
N LYS A 43 -5.16 18.36 13.79
CA LYS A 43 -4.08 18.31 14.81
C LYS A 43 -3.39 16.95 14.84
N ARG A 44 -3.78 16.00 14.01
CA ARG A 44 -3.26 14.63 13.97
C ARG A 44 -2.42 14.41 12.72
N ARG A 45 -1.70 13.31 12.72
CA ARG A 45 -0.98 12.76 11.60
C ARG A 45 -1.68 11.48 11.18
N LEU A 46 -2.01 11.35 9.89
CA LEU A 46 -2.69 10.18 9.34
C LEU A 46 -1.88 9.56 8.22
N ILE A 47 -2.12 8.28 7.98
CA ILE A 47 -1.65 7.60 6.78
C ILE A 47 -2.69 7.83 5.69
N GLY A 48 -2.21 8.17 4.50
CA GLY A 48 -3.01 8.23 3.29
C GLY A 48 -2.37 7.42 2.17
N ILE A 49 -3.13 7.14 1.14
CA ILE A 49 -2.63 6.51 -0.10
C ILE A 49 -2.50 7.57 -1.17
N PHE A 50 -1.30 7.70 -1.75
CA PHE A 50 -1.08 8.60 -2.86
C PHE A 50 -1.73 8.04 -4.13
N ILE A 51 -2.60 8.84 -4.76
CA ILE A 51 -3.38 8.43 -5.94
C ILE A 51 -2.77 9.02 -7.21
N GLN A 52 -2.60 10.33 -7.27
CA GLN A 52 -2.13 11.00 -8.48
C GLN A 52 -1.56 12.40 -8.20
N PHE A 53 -0.76 12.86 -9.13
CA PHE A 53 -0.30 14.25 -9.17
C PHE A 53 -1.38 15.17 -9.73
N THR A 54 -1.41 16.43 -9.28
CA THR A 54 -2.25 17.48 -9.86
C THR A 54 -1.54 18.82 -9.86
N GLN A 55 -1.89 19.67 -10.86
CA GLN A 55 -1.39 21.05 -10.96
C GLN A 55 -2.33 22.04 -10.29
N HIS A 56 -3.58 21.66 -10.10
CA HIS A 56 -4.63 22.51 -9.56
C HIS A 56 -5.21 21.93 -8.27
N SER A 57 -5.49 22.80 -7.34
CA SER A 57 -6.21 22.48 -6.11
C SER A 57 -7.25 23.56 -5.86
N ASP A 58 -8.44 23.13 -5.48
CA ASP A 58 -9.54 24.04 -5.09
C ASP A 58 -9.30 24.68 -3.71
N ILE A 59 -8.28 24.20 -2.99
CA ILE A 59 -7.95 24.70 -1.67
C ILE A 59 -6.95 25.86 -1.79
N PRO A 60 -7.22 27.01 -1.15
CA PRO A 60 -6.29 28.14 -1.15
C PRO A 60 -4.89 27.74 -0.69
N SER A 61 -3.86 28.19 -1.42
CA SER A 61 -2.46 27.82 -1.13
C SER A 61 -2.03 28.01 0.32
N LYS A 62 -2.57 29.01 1.01
CA LYS A 62 -2.27 29.27 2.43
C LYS A 62 -2.79 28.18 3.39
N LYS A 63 -3.81 27.42 2.99
CA LYS A 63 -4.43 26.33 3.78
C LYS A 63 -3.90 24.95 3.42
N LEU A 64 -3.22 24.81 2.29
CA LEU A 64 -2.63 23.55 1.85
C LEU A 64 -1.45 23.17 2.73
N LYS A 65 -1.55 22.00 3.35
CA LYS A 65 -0.49 21.37 4.12
C LYS A 65 0.45 20.58 3.22
N SER A 66 1.66 20.31 3.68
CA SER A 66 2.66 19.54 2.93
C SER A 66 2.65 18.08 3.37
N LEU A 67 2.97 17.16 2.44
CA LEU A 67 3.33 15.78 2.76
C LEU A 67 4.51 15.76 3.72
N GLN A 68 4.50 14.80 4.62
CA GLN A 68 5.57 14.66 5.63
C GLN A 68 6.58 13.59 5.26
N GLN A 69 6.11 12.46 4.74
CA GLN A 69 6.96 11.30 4.46
C GLN A 69 6.28 10.34 3.51
N VAL A 70 7.04 9.69 2.64
CA VAL A 70 6.64 8.46 1.92
C VAL A 70 7.03 7.27 2.78
N ILE A 71 6.14 6.31 2.94
CA ILE A 71 6.33 5.14 3.83
C ILE A 71 6.89 3.96 3.05
N ASP A 72 6.42 3.78 1.82
CA ASP A 72 6.66 2.56 1.06
C ASP A 72 7.55 2.80 -0.16
N GLU A 73 8.48 1.85 -0.35
CA GLU A 73 9.23 1.66 -1.58
C GLU A 73 9.51 0.14 -1.71
N PRO A 74 8.88 -0.57 -2.67
CA PRO A 74 7.89 -0.13 -3.68
C PRO A 74 6.47 0.11 -3.11
N PRO A 75 5.53 0.69 -3.89
CA PRO A 75 4.17 0.99 -3.44
C PRO A 75 3.43 -0.27 -2.97
N VAL A 76 2.50 -0.12 -2.02
CA VAL A 76 1.70 -1.26 -1.48
C VAL A 76 0.62 -1.73 -2.44
N PHE A 77 0.11 -0.83 -3.28
CA PHE A 77 -0.80 -1.16 -4.36
C PHE A 77 -0.09 -1.03 -5.69
N ASP A 78 -0.09 -2.11 -6.48
CA ASP A 78 0.30 -2.02 -7.88
C ASP A 78 -0.76 -1.26 -8.71
N PRO A 79 -0.42 -0.81 -9.93
CA PRO A 79 -1.32 -0.02 -10.76
C PRO A 79 -2.64 -0.74 -11.09
N GLN A 80 -2.65 -2.06 -11.24
CA GLN A 80 -3.84 -2.83 -11.60
C GLN A 80 -4.81 -2.91 -10.42
N ILE A 81 -4.31 -3.21 -9.23
CA ILE A 81 -5.11 -3.24 -7.99
C ILE A 81 -5.65 -1.84 -7.67
N LEU A 82 -4.82 -0.81 -7.81
CA LEU A 82 -5.26 0.58 -7.58
C LEU A 82 -6.39 0.99 -8.54
N ALA A 83 -6.28 0.62 -9.82
CA ALA A 83 -7.31 0.87 -10.82
C ALA A 83 -8.61 0.10 -10.50
N LEU A 84 -8.51 -1.18 -10.12
CA LEU A 84 -9.65 -2.00 -9.71
C LEU A 84 -10.38 -1.39 -8.52
N LEU A 85 -9.66 -1.01 -7.47
CA LEU A 85 -10.27 -0.44 -6.26
C LEU A 85 -10.89 0.94 -6.53
N THR A 86 -10.28 1.73 -7.42
CA THR A 86 -10.83 3.01 -7.86
C THR A 86 -12.14 2.83 -8.63
N TRP A 87 -12.16 1.88 -9.56
CA TRP A 87 -13.37 1.53 -10.29
C TRP A 87 -14.47 1.02 -9.34
N ALA A 88 -14.15 0.09 -8.44
CA ALA A 88 -15.09 -0.47 -7.49
C ALA A 88 -15.69 0.59 -6.57
N ALA A 89 -14.86 1.50 -6.03
CA ALA A 89 -15.33 2.60 -5.21
C ALA A 89 -16.32 3.51 -5.98
N GLY A 90 -16.05 3.78 -7.26
CA GLY A 90 -16.95 4.53 -8.14
C GLY A 90 -18.26 3.79 -8.39
N TYR A 91 -18.19 2.51 -8.74
CA TYR A 91 -19.34 1.67 -9.07
C TYR A 91 -20.29 1.51 -7.87
N TYR A 92 -19.76 1.22 -6.69
CA TYR A 92 -20.57 1.05 -5.48
C TYR A 92 -20.85 2.37 -4.75
N HIS A 93 -20.49 3.50 -5.32
CA HIS A 93 -20.64 4.80 -4.68
C HIS A 93 -20.02 4.87 -3.28
N TYR A 94 -18.90 4.23 -3.08
CA TYR A 94 -18.18 4.15 -1.81
C TYR A 94 -17.00 5.12 -1.74
N SER A 95 -16.52 5.45 -0.54
CA SER A 95 -15.31 6.26 -0.37
C SER A 95 -14.08 5.50 -0.87
N LEU A 96 -13.28 6.11 -1.78
CA LEU A 96 -12.06 5.49 -2.28
C LEU A 96 -11.06 5.23 -1.13
N GLY A 97 -10.94 6.17 -0.19
CA GLY A 97 -10.09 5.98 0.98
C GLY A 97 -10.51 4.76 1.79
N ALA A 98 -11.78 4.64 2.16
CA ALA A 98 -12.27 3.48 2.91
C ALA A 98 -12.11 2.17 2.13
N ALA A 99 -12.32 2.15 0.81
CA ALA A 99 -12.10 0.97 -0.03
C ALA A 99 -10.62 0.52 -0.02
N LEU A 100 -9.70 1.46 -0.21
CA LEU A 100 -8.25 1.18 -0.18
C LEU A 100 -7.80 0.67 1.19
N PHE A 101 -8.23 1.32 2.27
CA PHE A 101 -7.87 0.89 3.62
C PHE A 101 -8.51 -0.44 4.02
N THR A 102 -9.69 -0.78 3.49
CA THR A 102 -10.29 -2.10 3.67
C THR A 102 -9.46 -3.19 2.97
N ALA A 103 -8.93 -2.90 1.79
CA ALA A 103 -8.08 -3.83 1.05
C ALA A 103 -6.68 -4.02 1.67
N LEU A 104 -6.22 -3.09 2.52
CA LEU A 104 -4.94 -3.23 3.22
C LEU A 104 -5.02 -4.25 4.37
N PRO A 105 -4.00 -5.12 4.52
CA PRO A 105 -3.80 -5.89 5.73
C PRO A 105 -3.74 -5.00 6.98
N PRO A 106 -4.25 -5.46 8.16
CA PRO A 106 -4.30 -4.65 9.38
C PRO A 106 -2.96 -4.04 9.81
N ALA A 107 -1.86 -4.75 9.65
CA ALA A 107 -0.50 -4.27 9.94
C ALA A 107 -0.13 -3.05 9.10
N LEU A 108 -0.50 -3.05 7.82
CA LEU A 108 -0.18 -1.95 6.91
C LEU A 108 -1.05 -0.70 7.13
N ARG A 109 -2.21 -0.83 7.78
CA ARG A 109 -3.04 0.33 8.16
C ARG A 109 -2.38 1.18 9.26
N LYS A 110 -1.43 0.61 10.03
CA LYS A 110 -0.76 1.25 11.18
C LYS A 110 0.67 1.71 10.87
N ALA A 111 1.06 1.94 9.64
CA ALA A 111 2.41 2.33 9.24
C ALA A 111 3.52 1.33 9.64
N GLU A 112 3.17 0.10 9.96
CA GLU A 112 4.16 -0.95 10.11
C GLU A 112 4.85 -1.17 8.75
N THR A 113 6.15 -1.40 8.79
CA THR A 113 6.93 -1.73 7.60
C THR A 113 6.34 -3.00 7.00
N ARG A 114 6.32 -3.06 5.66
CA ARG A 114 5.92 -4.27 4.94
C ARG A 114 6.78 -5.42 5.45
N ALA A 115 6.22 -6.25 6.34
CA ALA A 115 6.90 -7.47 6.76
C ALA A 115 7.08 -8.33 5.49
N GLN A 116 8.32 -8.66 5.17
CA GLN A 116 8.56 -9.73 4.21
C GLN A 116 7.90 -10.98 4.78
N LEU A 117 6.85 -11.46 4.11
CA LEU A 117 6.31 -12.77 4.41
C LEU A 117 7.41 -13.78 4.05
N SER A 118 8.20 -14.12 5.06
CA SER A 118 9.11 -15.26 4.94
C SER A 118 8.26 -16.51 5.10
N HIS A 119 8.05 -17.23 4.03
CA HIS A 119 7.54 -18.59 4.10
C HIS A 119 8.69 -19.47 4.53
N SER A 120 8.63 -19.99 5.76
CA SER A 120 9.50 -21.08 6.15
C SER A 120 9.04 -22.34 5.42
N CYS A 121 9.80 -22.77 4.43
CA CYS A 121 9.60 -24.06 3.78
C CYS A 121 10.67 -25.04 4.29
N TRP A 122 10.26 -26.28 4.53
CA TRP A 122 11.17 -27.35 4.85
C TRP A 122 11.73 -27.88 3.52
N LEU A 123 13.04 -27.71 3.32
CA LEU A 123 13.77 -28.34 2.23
C LEU A 123 14.37 -29.64 2.75
N ILE A 124 13.98 -30.76 2.18
CA ILE A 124 14.61 -32.05 2.46
C ILE A 124 15.86 -32.16 1.60
N ASN A 125 17.03 -31.89 2.20
CA ASN A 125 18.30 -31.97 1.49
C ASN A 125 18.79 -33.42 1.26
N SER A 126 18.55 -34.29 2.21
CA SER A 126 18.79 -35.72 2.10
C SER A 126 18.12 -36.44 3.27
N LEU A 127 17.40 -37.51 2.98
CA LEU A 127 16.97 -38.47 4.00
C LEU A 127 17.70 -39.77 3.76
N PRO A 128 18.27 -40.39 4.80
CA PRO A 128 18.80 -41.75 4.66
C PRO A 128 17.63 -42.68 4.33
N ASP A 129 17.83 -43.60 3.36
CA ASP A 129 16.82 -44.54 2.86
C ASP A 129 16.10 -45.32 3.98
N SER A 130 16.78 -45.50 5.12
CA SER A 130 16.23 -46.17 6.30
C SER A 130 15.22 -45.32 7.12
N ALA A 131 15.22 -43.99 6.97
CA ALA A 131 14.42 -43.11 7.82
C ALA A 131 12.91 -43.21 7.53
N LEU A 132 12.53 -43.55 6.30
CA LEU A 132 11.14 -43.61 5.86
C LEU A 132 10.55 -45.01 5.77
N GLN A 133 11.31 -46.07 6.07
CA GLN A 133 10.85 -47.47 5.94
C GLN A 133 9.62 -47.78 6.79
N ARG A 134 9.41 -47.07 7.90
CA ARG A 134 8.24 -47.24 8.80
C ARG A 134 7.12 -46.23 8.57
N ALA A 135 7.23 -45.37 7.55
CA ALA A 135 6.30 -44.28 7.31
C ALA A 135 5.88 -44.17 5.82
N PRO A 136 5.10 -45.15 5.28
CA PRO A 136 4.80 -45.26 3.84
C PRO A 136 4.11 -44.01 3.26
N LYS A 137 3.29 -43.30 4.06
CA LYS A 137 2.66 -42.04 3.60
C LYS A 137 3.65 -40.89 3.42
N GLN A 138 4.67 -40.82 4.29
CA GLN A 138 5.73 -39.83 4.17
C GLN A 138 6.67 -40.16 3.01
N GLN A 139 6.92 -41.43 2.76
CA GLN A 139 7.70 -41.92 1.63
C GLN A 139 7.04 -41.58 0.29
N ALA A 140 5.71 -41.68 0.20
CA ALA A 140 4.96 -41.28 -0.97
C ALA A 140 5.03 -39.75 -1.25
N ILE A 141 5.02 -38.92 -0.21
CA ILE A 141 5.17 -37.46 -0.33
C ILE A 141 6.61 -37.10 -0.78
N TYR A 142 7.61 -37.80 -0.22
CA TYR A 142 9.01 -37.58 -0.57
C TYR A 142 9.32 -37.95 -2.03
N ALA A 143 8.69 -38.99 -2.57
CA ALA A 143 8.84 -39.39 -3.97
C ALA A 143 8.16 -38.41 -4.96
N TRP A 144 7.34 -37.48 -4.45
CA TRP A 144 6.62 -36.48 -5.24
C TRP A 144 7.35 -35.13 -5.34
N CYS A 145 8.34 -34.87 -4.47
CA CYS A 145 9.19 -33.67 -4.44
C CYS A 145 10.52 -33.90 -5.17
#